data_454e6898eb344f749f646075a575983f
#
_entry.id   454e6898eb344f749f646075a575983f
#
_cell.length_a   1.000
_cell.length_b   1.000
_cell.length_c   1.000
_cell.angle_alpha   90.00
_cell.angle_beta   90.00
_cell.angle_gamma   90.00
#
_symmetry.space_group_name_H-M   'P 1'
#
loop_
_entity.id
_entity.type
_entity.pdbx_description
1 polymer ?
#
loop_
_entity_poly.entity_id
_entity_poly.type
_entity_poly.pdbx_seq_one_letter_code
_entity_poly.pdbx_strand_id
1 'polypeptide(L)'
;MQAALTLKDLGAEPLILEKGDRLGGKVVDWYKLFPTFTASEEVVGPLRTKVKDAWIDVRTGSEVENISGTGVTLTGGEKIKCDAVIVASGFDLFDARRKEEYGYGIYDNVITSVDMERMFHEGRIRTAQGESPKRIAFLHCVGSRDEKVGAHHCSKVCCITGVKQAIEVKEKLPHSEVYNFYMDIRMFGPGYEELYREAQLKHNIHFIRGRISEASQTIDGKVQIKAEDTLLGRPLKMTLDMLVLIVGMQAGSGNTAFAREGKLSLAPNGFMAVKDPFQGNTESQLAGVFYAGAVTAPKNIGESLNEAVTAARKAAEYLSAL
;
A
#
# COMPACT_ATOMS: atom_id res chain seq x y z
N MET A 1 -14.09 -6.98 4.68
CA MET A 1 -14.57 -8.27 4.16
C MET A 1 -14.21 -9.44 5.08
N GLN A 2 -12.94 -9.84 5.23
CA GLN A 2 -12.58 -11.02 6.04
C GLN A 2 -13.07 -10.94 7.50
N ALA A 3 -12.93 -9.80 8.15
CA ALA A 3 -13.43 -9.63 9.50
C ALA A 3 -14.95 -9.81 9.60
N ALA A 4 -15.71 -9.26 8.66
CA ALA A 4 -17.17 -9.40 8.62
C ALA A 4 -17.60 -10.86 8.39
N LEU A 5 -16.92 -11.58 7.48
CA LEU A 5 -17.16 -13.01 7.28
C LEU A 5 -16.91 -13.80 8.57
N THR A 6 -15.78 -13.55 9.26
CA THR A 6 -15.47 -14.22 10.52
C THR A 6 -16.49 -13.88 11.62
N LEU A 7 -16.95 -12.63 11.71
CA LEU A 7 -18.00 -12.23 12.66
C LEU A 7 -19.33 -12.94 12.37
N LYS A 8 -19.71 -13.05 11.09
CA LYS A 8 -20.93 -13.76 10.68
C LYS A 8 -20.87 -15.24 11.07
N ASP A 9 -19.72 -15.89 10.85
CA ASP A 9 -19.48 -17.28 11.27
C ASP A 9 -19.54 -17.47 12.79
N LEU A 10 -19.25 -16.41 13.57
CA LEU A 10 -19.32 -16.38 15.03
C LEU A 10 -20.69 -15.95 15.57
N GLY A 11 -21.68 -15.75 14.70
CA GLY A 11 -23.08 -15.43 15.09
C GLY A 11 -23.37 -13.96 15.29
N ALA A 12 -22.46 -13.05 14.92
CA ALA A 12 -22.72 -11.61 14.93
C ALA A 12 -23.35 -11.15 13.60
N GLU A 13 -23.98 -9.97 13.61
CA GLU A 13 -24.57 -9.34 12.42
C GLU A 13 -23.69 -8.14 11.98
N PRO A 14 -22.69 -8.35 11.11
CA PRO A 14 -21.80 -7.28 10.66
C PRO A 14 -22.44 -6.41 9.59
N LEU A 15 -22.19 -5.09 9.65
CA LEU A 15 -22.41 -4.13 8.59
C LEU A 15 -21.06 -3.65 8.09
N ILE A 16 -20.83 -3.69 6.77
CA ILE A 16 -19.63 -3.12 6.15
C ILE A 16 -19.94 -1.70 5.65
N LEU A 17 -19.18 -0.73 6.14
CA LEU A 17 -19.18 0.64 5.63
C LEU A 17 -17.93 0.84 4.77
N GLU A 18 -18.12 1.16 3.51
CA GLU A 18 -17.05 1.40 2.54
C GLU A 18 -17.16 2.83 1.99
N LYS A 19 -16.06 3.59 2.08
CA LYS A 19 -16.00 4.95 1.56
C LYS A 19 -16.10 4.99 0.03
N GLY A 20 -15.48 4.02 -0.65
CA GLY A 20 -15.48 3.90 -2.11
C GLY A 20 -16.79 3.35 -2.66
N ASP A 21 -16.83 3.16 -3.95
CA ASP A 21 -17.96 2.60 -4.69
C ASP A 21 -17.98 1.06 -4.70
N ARG A 22 -16.86 0.43 -4.27
CA ARG A 22 -16.67 -1.03 -4.29
C ARG A 22 -15.80 -1.53 -3.15
N LEU A 23 -16.03 -2.77 -2.71
CA LEU A 23 -15.19 -3.44 -1.72
C LEU A 23 -13.85 -3.87 -2.31
N GLY A 24 -12.79 -3.85 -1.47
CA GLY A 24 -11.46 -4.34 -1.80
C GLY A 24 -10.36 -3.31 -1.64
N GLY A 25 -10.73 -2.04 -1.42
CA GLY A 25 -9.79 -0.94 -1.20
C GLY A 25 -8.77 -0.83 -2.35
N LYS A 26 -7.54 -0.43 -2.03
CA LYS A 26 -6.47 -0.22 -3.03
C LYS A 26 -6.02 -1.50 -3.76
N VAL A 27 -6.31 -2.70 -3.21
CA VAL A 27 -5.86 -3.96 -3.83
C VAL A 27 -6.47 -4.18 -5.20
N VAL A 28 -7.69 -3.71 -5.42
CA VAL A 28 -8.39 -3.86 -6.72
C VAL A 28 -7.76 -3.05 -7.86
N ASP A 29 -6.93 -2.06 -7.51
CA ASP A 29 -6.23 -1.23 -8.49
C ASP A 29 -4.85 -1.79 -8.88
N TRP A 30 -4.40 -2.86 -8.21
CA TRP A 30 -3.14 -3.53 -8.54
C TRP A 30 -3.35 -4.63 -9.57
N TYR A 31 -2.43 -4.71 -10.53
CA TYR A 31 -2.51 -5.67 -11.63
C TYR A 31 -2.29 -7.10 -11.14
N LYS A 32 -1.12 -7.37 -10.57
CA LYS A 32 -0.76 -8.67 -10.00
C LYS A 32 -0.17 -8.50 -8.62
N LEU A 33 -0.27 -9.51 -7.80
CA LEU A 33 0.20 -9.52 -6.42
C LEU A 33 1.48 -10.34 -6.26
N PHE A 34 2.39 -9.84 -5.45
CA PHE A 34 3.60 -10.57 -5.07
C PHE A 34 3.31 -11.65 -4.01
N PRO A 35 4.12 -12.71 -3.90
CA PRO A 35 5.23 -13.07 -4.78
C PRO A 35 4.80 -13.90 -6.00
N THR A 36 3.55 -14.31 -6.08
CA THR A 36 3.03 -15.34 -7.00
C THR A 36 2.54 -14.80 -8.34
N PHE A 37 2.51 -13.49 -8.53
CA PHE A 37 1.93 -12.83 -9.70
C PHE A 37 0.44 -13.18 -9.95
N THR A 38 -0.26 -13.59 -8.90
CA THR A 38 -1.71 -13.80 -8.91
C THR A 38 -2.42 -12.47 -9.21
N ALA A 39 -3.40 -12.46 -10.10
CA ALA A 39 -4.18 -11.26 -10.37
C ALA A 39 -4.93 -10.81 -9.10
N SER A 40 -5.00 -9.49 -8.87
CA SER A 40 -5.65 -8.95 -7.66
C SER A 40 -7.11 -9.39 -7.54
N GLU A 41 -7.81 -9.50 -8.66
CA GLU A 41 -9.21 -9.94 -8.72
C GLU A 41 -9.40 -11.40 -8.29
N GLU A 42 -8.43 -12.27 -8.53
CA GLU A 42 -8.46 -13.66 -8.06
C GLU A 42 -8.40 -13.77 -6.52
N VAL A 43 -7.89 -12.73 -5.85
CA VAL A 43 -7.85 -12.67 -4.38
C VAL A 43 -9.06 -11.92 -3.81
N VAL A 44 -9.43 -10.79 -4.40
CA VAL A 44 -10.51 -9.93 -3.90
C VAL A 44 -11.90 -10.43 -4.31
N GLY A 45 -12.04 -10.93 -5.54
CA GLY A 45 -13.29 -11.43 -6.10
C GLY A 45 -13.96 -12.50 -5.23
N PRO A 46 -13.26 -13.58 -4.84
CA PRO A 46 -13.82 -14.59 -3.95
C PRO A 46 -14.28 -14.05 -2.59
N LEU A 47 -13.58 -13.06 -2.03
CA LEU A 47 -14.00 -12.42 -0.77
C LEU A 47 -15.29 -11.61 -0.96
N ARG A 48 -15.44 -10.89 -2.07
CA ARG A 48 -16.68 -10.17 -2.40
C ARG A 48 -17.85 -11.14 -2.58
N THR A 49 -17.63 -12.24 -3.30
CA THR A 49 -18.64 -13.28 -3.49
C THR A 49 -19.08 -13.86 -2.15
N LYS A 50 -18.15 -14.25 -1.28
CA LYS A 50 -18.48 -14.76 0.07
C LYS A 50 -19.26 -13.76 0.91
N VAL A 51 -18.93 -12.47 0.88
CA VAL A 51 -19.67 -11.42 1.59
C VAL A 51 -21.13 -11.36 1.10
N LYS A 52 -21.34 -11.42 -0.21
CA LYS A 52 -22.67 -11.44 -0.83
C LYS A 52 -23.45 -12.71 -0.44
N ASP A 53 -22.83 -13.89 -0.54
CA ASP A 53 -23.47 -15.18 -0.26
C ASP A 53 -23.81 -15.34 1.23
N ALA A 54 -23.02 -14.70 2.12
CA ALA A 54 -23.30 -14.66 3.55
C ALA A 54 -24.35 -13.61 3.93
N TRP A 55 -24.95 -12.90 2.96
CA TRP A 55 -25.97 -11.86 3.17
C TRP A 55 -25.50 -10.78 4.15
N ILE A 56 -24.24 -10.38 4.08
CA ILE A 56 -23.68 -9.31 4.90
C ILE A 56 -24.07 -7.97 4.28
N ASP A 57 -24.68 -7.09 5.09
CA ASP A 57 -25.03 -5.75 4.64
C ASP A 57 -23.78 -4.93 4.29
N VAL A 58 -23.82 -4.25 3.14
CA VAL A 58 -22.74 -3.39 2.64
C VAL A 58 -23.31 -2.04 2.22
N ARG A 59 -22.77 -0.97 2.78
CA ARG A 59 -23.06 0.41 2.35
C ARG A 59 -21.80 1.02 1.75
N THR A 60 -21.77 1.16 0.44
CA THR A 60 -20.73 1.89 -0.30
C THR A 60 -21.01 3.40 -0.29
N GLY A 61 -20.02 4.21 -0.65
CA GLY A 61 -20.13 5.67 -0.59
C GLY A 61 -20.31 6.21 0.83
N SER A 62 -19.97 5.42 1.86
CA SER A 62 -20.23 5.71 3.26
C SER A 62 -18.94 6.00 4.00
N GLU A 63 -18.54 7.28 4.04
CA GLU A 63 -17.35 7.73 4.75
C GLU A 63 -17.65 7.93 6.23
N VAL A 64 -16.92 7.22 7.09
CA VAL A 64 -16.98 7.38 8.53
C VAL A 64 -16.12 8.57 8.96
N GLU A 65 -16.72 9.52 9.68
CA GLU A 65 -16.05 10.72 10.21
C GLU A 65 -15.64 10.52 11.68
N ASN A 66 -16.49 9.88 12.47
CA ASN A 66 -16.24 9.67 13.90
C ASN A 66 -16.58 8.25 14.35
N ILE A 67 -15.83 7.75 15.34
CA ILE A 67 -15.99 6.42 15.95
C ILE A 67 -16.10 6.60 17.45
N SER A 68 -17.13 5.99 18.04
CA SER A 68 -17.34 5.91 19.49
C SER A 68 -17.45 4.44 19.92
N GLY A 69 -17.45 4.19 21.23
CA GLY A 69 -17.67 2.83 21.76
C GLY A 69 -19.08 2.30 21.53
N THR A 70 -20.02 3.11 21.02
CA THR A 70 -21.44 2.75 20.83
C THR A 70 -21.93 2.97 19.40
N GLY A 71 -21.04 3.26 18.47
CA GLY A 71 -21.39 3.46 17.07
C GLY A 71 -20.44 4.36 16.30
N VAL A 72 -20.84 4.69 15.08
CA VAL A 72 -20.09 5.54 14.16
C VAL A 72 -20.97 6.67 13.64
N THR A 73 -20.34 7.78 13.26
CA THR A 73 -20.99 8.90 12.56
C THR A 73 -20.41 8.99 11.15
N LEU A 74 -21.28 9.02 10.15
CA LEU A 74 -20.89 9.21 8.76
C LEU A 74 -20.72 10.70 8.44
N THR A 75 -19.93 10.99 7.41
CA THR A 75 -19.90 12.33 6.80
C THR A 75 -21.31 12.73 6.38
N GLY A 76 -21.81 13.88 6.90
CA GLY A 76 -23.21 14.28 6.74
C GLY A 76 -24.07 14.07 7.98
N GLY A 77 -23.52 13.49 9.05
CA GLY A 77 -24.12 13.47 10.39
C GLY A 77 -25.00 12.27 10.68
N GLU A 78 -25.20 11.33 9.75
CA GLU A 78 -25.92 10.08 10.04
C GLU A 78 -25.17 9.28 11.10
N LYS A 79 -25.89 8.83 12.13
CA LYS A 79 -25.35 8.02 13.23
C LYS A 79 -25.83 6.58 13.12
N ILE A 80 -24.91 5.66 13.12
CA ILE A 80 -25.18 4.22 13.11
C ILE A 80 -24.75 3.65 14.46
N LYS A 81 -25.71 3.10 15.21
CA LYS A 81 -25.43 2.42 16.48
C LYS A 81 -24.92 1.02 16.21
N CYS A 82 -23.93 0.59 16.97
CA CYS A 82 -23.41 -0.78 16.97
C CYS A 82 -22.72 -1.06 18.30
N ASP A 83 -22.59 -2.32 18.65
CA ASP A 83 -22.00 -2.78 19.90
C ASP A 83 -20.48 -2.90 19.82
N ALA A 84 -19.94 -3.06 18.61
CA ALA A 84 -18.49 -3.07 18.37
C ALA A 84 -18.15 -2.49 17.00
N VAL A 85 -16.92 -1.99 16.85
CA VAL A 85 -16.38 -1.43 15.58
C VAL A 85 -15.03 -2.06 15.26
N ILE A 86 -14.86 -2.54 14.03
CA ILE A 86 -13.55 -2.93 13.49
C ILE A 86 -13.13 -1.91 12.46
N VAL A 87 -12.08 -1.13 12.76
CA VAL A 87 -11.52 -0.13 11.86
C VAL A 87 -10.53 -0.80 10.92
N ALA A 88 -10.86 -0.83 9.64
CA ALA A 88 -10.04 -1.40 8.56
C ALA A 88 -9.85 -0.41 7.40
N SER A 89 -9.70 0.89 7.71
CA SER A 89 -9.62 1.99 6.76
C SER A 89 -8.31 2.02 5.93
N GLY A 90 -7.35 1.18 6.29
CA GLY A 90 -6.11 1.00 5.52
C GLY A 90 -5.12 2.15 5.65
N PHE A 91 -4.56 2.58 4.52
CA PHE A 91 -3.45 3.54 4.44
C PHE A 91 -3.62 4.45 3.22
N ASP A 92 -2.89 5.56 3.19
CA ASP A 92 -2.73 6.37 2.00
C ASP A 92 -1.35 6.17 1.36
N LEU A 93 -1.24 6.47 0.08
CA LEU A 93 0.04 6.46 -0.62
C LEU A 93 0.69 7.83 -0.49
N PHE A 94 2.01 7.84 -0.38
CA PHE A 94 2.76 9.08 -0.32
C PHE A 94 2.59 9.89 -1.61
N ASP A 95 2.28 11.19 -1.47
CA ASP A 95 2.25 12.10 -2.62
C ASP A 95 3.67 12.42 -3.06
N ALA A 96 4.07 11.86 -4.19
CA ALA A 96 5.42 12.02 -4.74
C ALA A 96 5.76 13.47 -5.15
N ARG A 97 4.77 14.37 -5.30
CA ARG A 97 5.01 15.79 -5.56
C ARG A 97 5.76 16.48 -4.42
N ARG A 98 5.66 15.95 -3.20
CA ARG A 98 6.40 16.43 -2.02
C ARG A 98 7.91 16.17 -2.11
N LYS A 99 8.36 15.39 -3.10
CA LYS A 99 9.77 15.13 -3.42
C LYS A 99 10.11 15.78 -4.75
N GLU A 100 10.18 17.12 -4.71
CA GLU A 100 10.39 17.96 -5.91
C GLU A 100 11.65 17.60 -6.68
N GLU A 101 12.69 17.11 -5.98
CA GLU A 101 13.94 16.67 -6.58
C GLU A 101 13.80 15.52 -7.58
N TYR A 102 12.67 14.81 -7.56
CA TYR A 102 12.39 13.73 -8.52
C TYR A 102 11.51 14.16 -9.69
N GLY A 103 10.84 15.32 -9.59
CA GLY A 103 10.08 15.93 -10.69
C GLY A 103 8.76 15.24 -11.05
N TYR A 104 8.14 14.47 -10.14
CA TYR A 104 6.81 13.91 -10.38
C TYR A 104 5.76 15.02 -10.54
N GLY A 105 4.99 14.95 -11.62
CA GLY A 105 4.02 15.99 -12.01
C GLY A 105 4.64 17.21 -12.71
N ILE A 106 5.96 17.21 -12.92
CA ILE A 106 6.72 18.21 -13.66
C ILE A 106 7.31 17.60 -14.93
N TYR A 107 7.92 16.41 -14.81
CA TYR A 107 8.53 15.68 -15.93
C TYR A 107 7.63 14.53 -16.34
N ASP A 108 7.18 14.52 -17.58
CA ASP A 108 6.15 13.59 -18.08
C ASP A 108 6.50 12.10 -17.91
N ASN A 109 7.79 11.75 -17.98
CA ASN A 109 8.28 10.38 -17.87
C ASN A 109 8.75 10.00 -16.45
N VAL A 110 8.40 10.80 -15.44
CA VAL A 110 8.51 10.45 -14.03
C VAL A 110 7.14 10.06 -13.51
N ILE A 111 6.96 8.80 -13.21
CA ILE A 111 5.69 8.20 -12.79
C ILE A 111 5.82 7.53 -11.42
N THR A 112 4.71 7.19 -10.80
CA THR A 112 4.69 6.41 -9.56
C THR A 112 4.49 4.91 -9.82
N SER A 113 4.74 4.08 -8.79
CA SER A 113 4.38 2.66 -8.81
C SER A 113 2.89 2.42 -9.09
N VAL A 114 2.01 3.36 -8.73
CA VAL A 114 0.57 3.27 -9.03
C VAL A 114 0.28 3.53 -10.50
N ASP A 115 0.96 4.51 -11.10
CA ASP A 115 0.83 4.78 -12.53
C ASP A 115 1.33 3.58 -13.34
N MET A 116 2.39 2.91 -12.89
CA MET A 116 2.90 1.67 -13.50
C MET A 116 1.86 0.54 -13.41
N GLU A 117 1.17 0.34 -12.27
CA GLU A 117 0.08 -0.66 -12.17
C GLU A 117 -1.04 -0.37 -13.18
N ARG A 118 -1.39 0.90 -13.38
CA ARG A 118 -2.37 1.30 -14.39
C ARG A 118 -1.92 0.93 -15.81
N MET A 119 -0.65 1.20 -16.15
CA MET A 119 -0.07 0.80 -17.44
C MET A 119 -0.09 -0.72 -17.64
N PHE A 120 0.10 -1.50 -16.56
CA PHE A 120 -0.01 -2.96 -16.63
C PHE A 120 -1.44 -3.41 -16.93
N HIS A 121 -2.45 -2.80 -16.31
CA HIS A 121 -3.87 -3.06 -16.61
C HIS A 121 -4.22 -2.71 -18.06
N GLU A 122 -3.71 -1.61 -18.58
CA GLU A 122 -3.89 -1.19 -19.97
C GLU A 122 -3.13 -2.08 -20.98
N GLY A 123 -2.25 -2.94 -20.47
CA GLY A 123 -1.41 -3.83 -21.30
C GLY A 123 -0.31 -3.11 -22.06
N ARG A 124 -0.03 -1.84 -21.79
CA ARG A 124 0.92 -1.00 -22.51
C ARG A 124 1.80 -0.21 -21.54
N ILE A 125 3.11 -0.35 -21.69
CA ILE A 125 4.10 0.48 -21.02
C ILE A 125 4.66 1.44 -22.07
N ARG A 126 4.38 2.74 -21.89
CA ARG A 126 4.78 3.77 -22.86
C ARG A 126 5.23 5.04 -22.16
N THR A 127 6.19 5.72 -22.82
CA THR A 127 6.55 7.10 -22.47
C THR A 127 5.42 8.06 -22.81
N ALA A 128 5.50 9.28 -22.34
CA ALA A 128 4.54 10.34 -22.69
C ALA A 128 4.52 10.63 -24.20
N GLN A 129 5.60 10.32 -24.92
CA GLN A 129 5.69 10.44 -26.37
C GLN A 129 5.08 9.23 -27.10
N GLY A 130 4.55 8.24 -26.36
CA GLY A 130 3.93 7.03 -26.91
C GLY A 130 4.89 5.92 -27.30
N GLU A 131 6.20 6.08 -27.02
CA GLU A 131 7.23 5.09 -27.32
C GLU A 131 7.35 4.00 -26.26
N SER A 132 7.83 2.83 -26.62
CA SER A 132 8.20 1.79 -25.66
C SER A 132 9.53 2.16 -25.00
N PRO A 133 9.60 2.32 -23.67
CA PRO A 133 10.82 2.70 -23.00
C PRO A 133 11.87 1.60 -23.07
N LYS A 134 13.12 1.98 -23.39
CA LYS A 134 14.28 1.08 -23.49
C LYS A 134 15.08 1.02 -22.18
N ARG A 135 15.06 2.11 -21.39
CA ARG A 135 15.77 2.19 -20.13
C ARG A 135 14.85 2.74 -19.05
N ILE A 136 14.57 1.91 -18.05
CA ILE A 136 13.62 2.21 -16.98
C ILE A 136 14.34 2.05 -15.64
N ALA A 137 14.14 2.99 -14.73
CA ALA A 137 14.63 2.86 -13.37
C ALA A 137 13.47 2.93 -12.34
N PHE A 138 13.59 2.12 -11.30
CA PHE A 138 12.74 2.14 -10.14
C PHE A 138 13.50 2.73 -8.95
N LEU A 139 12.97 3.78 -8.35
CA LEU A 139 13.52 4.38 -7.14
C LEU A 139 12.71 3.94 -5.92
N HIS A 140 13.36 3.21 -5.03
CA HIS A 140 12.76 2.72 -3.79
C HIS A 140 12.66 3.77 -2.69
N CYS A 141 11.78 3.56 -1.71
CA CYS A 141 11.61 4.36 -0.50
C CYS A 141 11.22 5.82 -0.74
N VAL A 142 10.45 6.12 -1.77
CA VAL A 142 9.92 7.48 -1.98
C VAL A 142 8.82 7.75 -0.94
N GLY A 143 9.06 8.68 -0.01
CA GLY A 143 8.16 8.94 1.12
C GLY A 143 8.18 7.84 2.20
N SER A 144 9.30 7.12 2.32
CA SER A 144 9.58 6.15 3.39
C SER A 144 11.02 6.26 3.81
N ARG A 145 11.33 6.15 5.12
CA ARG A 145 12.69 6.29 5.65
C ARG A 145 13.32 7.61 5.20
N ASP A 146 12.52 8.67 5.22
CA ASP A 146 12.88 9.99 4.70
C ASP A 146 12.48 11.07 5.70
N GLU A 147 13.48 11.60 6.41
CA GLU A 147 13.31 12.64 7.43
C GLU A 147 12.81 13.98 6.84
N LYS A 148 13.22 14.31 5.60
CA LYS A 148 12.83 15.57 4.94
C LYS A 148 11.32 15.74 4.78
N VAL A 149 10.59 14.60 4.71
CA VAL A 149 9.12 14.61 4.58
C VAL A 149 8.41 14.04 5.81
N GLY A 150 9.15 13.84 6.93
CA GLY A 150 8.61 13.31 8.17
C GLY A 150 8.21 11.82 8.12
N ALA A 151 8.69 11.08 7.13
CA ALA A 151 8.35 9.67 6.92
C ALA A 151 9.48 8.75 7.42
N HIS A 152 9.65 8.64 8.73
CA HIS A 152 10.74 7.86 9.34
C HIS A 152 10.57 6.34 9.21
N HIS A 153 9.34 5.85 9.09
CA HIS A 153 9.03 4.42 9.03
C HIS A 153 9.35 3.81 7.66
N CYS A 154 9.57 2.48 7.66
CA CYS A 154 9.64 1.69 6.44
C CYS A 154 8.24 1.26 6.02
N SER A 155 7.91 1.38 4.75
CA SER A 155 6.62 0.91 4.20
C SER A 155 6.56 -0.61 3.99
N LYS A 156 7.58 -1.35 4.40
CA LYS A 156 7.65 -2.81 4.46
C LYS A 156 7.53 -3.52 3.09
N VAL A 157 6.56 -3.14 2.26
CA VAL A 157 6.25 -3.82 0.99
C VAL A 157 6.81 -3.12 -0.25
N CYS A 158 7.41 -1.93 -0.13
CA CYS A 158 7.88 -1.18 -1.29
C CYS A 158 9.03 -1.92 -2.04
N CYS A 159 9.93 -2.62 -1.35
CA CYS A 159 11.01 -3.36 -2.01
C CYS A 159 10.44 -4.48 -2.88
N ILE A 160 9.54 -5.32 -2.34
CA ILE A 160 8.94 -6.40 -3.11
C ILE A 160 8.05 -5.88 -4.24
N THR A 161 7.35 -4.76 -4.05
CA THR A 161 6.56 -4.10 -5.10
C THR A 161 7.46 -3.66 -6.26
N GLY A 162 8.59 -2.99 -5.97
CA GLY A 162 9.52 -2.55 -7.00
C GLY A 162 10.14 -3.71 -7.77
N VAL A 163 10.55 -4.78 -7.07
CA VAL A 163 11.09 -5.98 -7.72
C VAL A 163 10.03 -6.67 -8.59
N LYS A 164 8.80 -6.85 -8.08
CA LYS A 164 7.68 -7.41 -8.84
C LYS A 164 7.41 -6.60 -10.12
N GLN A 165 7.28 -5.28 -10.01
CA GLN A 165 7.03 -4.41 -11.17
C GLN A 165 8.18 -4.43 -12.17
N ALA A 166 9.43 -4.49 -11.71
CA ALA A 166 10.60 -4.61 -12.57
C ALA A 166 10.58 -5.93 -13.39
N ILE A 167 10.17 -7.04 -12.77
CA ILE A 167 9.98 -8.33 -13.47
C ILE A 167 8.87 -8.20 -14.52
N GLU A 168 7.71 -7.65 -14.15
CA GLU A 168 6.58 -7.46 -15.08
C GLU A 168 6.96 -6.57 -16.27
N VAL A 169 7.78 -5.54 -16.05
CA VAL A 169 8.35 -4.74 -17.14
C VAL A 169 9.20 -5.61 -18.06
N LYS A 170 10.09 -6.44 -17.51
CA LYS A 170 10.95 -7.32 -18.31
C LYS A 170 10.15 -8.37 -19.07
N GLU A 171 9.05 -8.88 -18.52
CA GLU A 171 8.15 -9.81 -19.22
C GLU A 171 7.46 -9.15 -20.42
N LYS A 172 7.03 -7.89 -20.29
CA LYS A 172 6.35 -7.14 -21.36
C LYS A 172 7.33 -6.48 -22.34
N LEU A 173 8.50 -6.09 -21.88
CA LEU A 173 9.56 -5.42 -22.64
C LEU A 173 10.91 -6.14 -22.45
N PRO A 174 11.11 -7.34 -23.04
CA PRO A 174 12.30 -8.18 -22.77
C PRO A 174 13.64 -7.51 -23.10
N HIS A 175 13.64 -6.58 -24.05
CA HIS A 175 14.84 -5.87 -24.50
C HIS A 175 15.15 -4.59 -23.72
N SER A 176 14.29 -4.19 -22.78
CA SER A 176 14.55 -3.02 -21.93
C SER A 176 15.66 -3.28 -20.92
N GLU A 177 16.43 -2.27 -20.60
CA GLU A 177 17.33 -2.23 -19.44
C GLU A 177 16.54 -1.75 -18.23
N VAL A 178 16.54 -2.53 -17.15
CA VAL A 178 15.79 -2.21 -15.93
C VAL A 178 16.71 -2.11 -14.73
N TYR A 179 16.60 -1.02 -13.99
CA TYR A 179 17.42 -0.68 -12.84
C TYR A 179 16.57 -0.47 -11.58
N ASN A 180 17.02 -0.98 -10.45
CA ASN A 180 16.46 -0.69 -9.13
C ASN A 180 17.48 0.10 -8.31
N PHE A 181 17.15 1.34 -7.93
CA PHE A 181 17.92 2.16 -7.01
C PHE A 181 17.37 2.02 -5.60
N TYR A 182 18.19 1.57 -4.66
CA TYR A 182 17.76 1.23 -3.31
C TYR A 182 18.79 1.63 -2.24
N MET A 183 18.32 1.86 -1.02
CA MET A 183 19.20 2.03 0.15
C MET A 183 19.56 0.67 0.77
N ASP A 184 18.54 -0.11 1.08
CA ASP A 184 18.62 -1.51 1.54
C ASP A 184 17.46 -2.27 0.96
N ILE A 185 17.68 -3.46 0.44
CA ILE A 185 16.61 -4.38 0.02
C ILE A 185 16.08 -5.10 1.27
N ARG A 186 14.79 -4.93 1.53
CA ARG A 186 14.08 -5.53 2.66
C ARG A 186 13.00 -6.47 2.12
N MET A 187 13.42 -7.65 1.71
CA MET A 187 12.55 -8.68 1.16
C MET A 187 12.59 -9.89 2.08
N PHE A 188 11.73 -9.88 3.10
CA PHE A 188 11.63 -10.95 4.08
C PHE A 188 10.18 -11.48 4.11
N GLY A 189 10.04 -12.70 3.78
CA GLY A 189 8.78 -13.42 3.67
C GLY A 189 8.91 -14.63 2.75
N PRO A 190 7.98 -15.58 2.81
CA PRO A 190 8.01 -16.75 1.93
C PRO A 190 7.98 -16.37 0.45
N GLY A 191 8.95 -16.84 -0.32
CA GLY A 191 9.07 -16.60 -1.75
C GLY A 191 9.67 -15.23 -2.14
N TYR A 192 10.01 -14.35 -1.18
CA TYR A 192 10.48 -12.99 -1.50
C TYR A 192 11.96 -12.98 -1.90
N GLU A 193 12.79 -13.77 -1.21
CA GLU A 193 14.20 -13.91 -1.55
C GLU A 193 14.38 -14.58 -2.92
N GLU A 194 13.57 -15.59 -3.20
CA GLU A 194 13.54 -16.29 -4.47
C GLU A 194 13.18 -15.32 -5.61
N LEU A 195 12.19 -14.46 -5.40
CA LEU A 195 11.78 -13.46 -6.37
C LEU A 195 12.90 -12.43 -6.64
N TYR A 196 13.63 -12.03 -5.60
CA TYR A 196 14.78 -11.13 -5.75
C TYR A 196 15.91 -11.78 -6.57
N ARG A 197 16.21 -13.04 -6.30
CA ARG A 197 17.19 -13.82 -7.08
C ARG A 197 16.74 -14.03 -8.53
N GLU A 198 15.47 -14.32 -8.75
CA GLU A 198 14.88 -14.44 -10.08
C GLU A 198 15.02 -13.14 -10.88
N ALA A 199 14.75 -12.01 -10.26
CA ALA A 199 14.91 -10.69 -10.87
C ALA A 199 16.33 -10.47 -11.41
N GLN A 200 17.35 -10.87 -10.64
CA GLN A 200 18.75 -10.73 -11.02
C GLN A 200 19.18 -11.76 -12.07
N LEU A 201 18.90 -13.03 -11.83
CA LEU A 201 19.52 -14.13 -12.60
C LEU A 201 18.75 -14.47 -13.88
N LYS A 202 17.41 -14.38 -13.85
CA LYS A 202 16.55 -14.72 -14.99
C LYS A 202 16.20 -13.49 -15.83
N HIS A 203 15.87 -12.39 -15.16
CA HIS A 203 15.42 -11.17 -15.84
C HIS A 203 16.52 -10.14 -16.08
N ASN A 204 17.74 -10.39 -15.58
CA ASN A 204 18.89 -9.49 -15.73
C ASN A 204 18.57 -8.05 -15.30
N ILE A 205 17.86 -7.89 -14.18
CA ILE A 205 17.53 -6.60 -13.58
C ILE A 205 18.73 -6.13 -12.76
N HIS A 206 19.15 -4.88 -12.97
CA HIS A 206 20.29 -4.29 -12.29
C HIS A 206 19.89 -3.66 -10.95
N PHE A 207 20.61 -3.96 -9.90
CA PHE A 207 20.41 -3.42 -8.57
C PHE A 207 21.57 -2.49 -8.20
N ILE A 208 21.30 -1.19 -8.05
CA ILE A 208 22.29 -0.17 -7.70
C ILE A 208 21.99 0.30 -6.27
N ARG A 209 22.92 0.02 -5.36
CA ARG A 209 22.83 0.50 -3.99
C ARG A 209 23.20 1.97 -3.94
N GLY A 210 22.19 2.82 -3.86
CA GLY A 210 22.37 4.27 -3.84
C GLY A 210 21.01 4.97 -3.92
N ARG A 211 21.02 6.25 -3.55
CA ARG A 211 19.86 7.09 -3.65
C ARG A 211 20.01 8.05 -4.83
N ILE A 212 18.97 8.19 -5.62
CA ILE A 212 18.92 9.25 -6.63
C ILE A 212 18.85 10.57 -5.86
N SER A 213 19.77 11.48 -6.15
CA SER A 213 19.82 12.81 -5.52
C SER A 213 18.89 13.80 -6.21
N GLU A 214 18.80 13.71 -7.53
CA GLU A 214 17.93 14.56 -8.35
C GLU A 214 17.61 13.90 -9.69
N ALA A 215 16.48 14.30 -10.27
CA ALA A 215 16.11 14.05 -11.65
C ALA A 215 15.95 15.39 -12.39
N SER A 216 16.18 15.38 -13.68
CA SER A 216 15.92 16.52 -14.58
C SER A 216 15.45 16.01 -15.94
N GLN A 217 14.68 16.80 -16.65
CA GLN A 217 14.26 16.46 -18.02
C GLN A 217 15.27 16.94 -19.04
N THR A 218 15.56 16.11 -20.03
CA THR A 218 16.37 16.46 -21.20
C THR A 218 15.51 17.10 -22.29
N ILE A 219 16.14 17.74 -23.28
CA ILE A 219 15.43 18.41 -24.38
C ILE A 219 14.55 17.42 -25.18
N ASP A 220 14.97 16.17 -25.29
CA ASP A 220 14.25 15.08 -25.97
C ASP A 220 13.21 14.37 -25.06
N GLY A 221 12.90 14.96 -23.88
CA GLY A 221 11.85 14.48 -22.97
C GLY A 221 12.23 13.28 -22.12
N LYS A 222 13.50 12.85 -22.13
CA LYS A 222 14.00 11.78 -21.26
C LYS A 222 14.30 12.30 -19.86
N VAL A 223 14.50 11.39 -18.92
CA VAL A 223 14.81 11.69 -17.52
C VAL A 223 16.29 11.45 -17.26
N GLN A 224 17.03 12.49 -16.93
CA GLN A 224 18.42 12.38 -16.50
C GLN A 224 18.45 12.35 -14.97
N ILE A 225 19.08 11.32 -14.41
CA ILE A 225 19.25 11.17 -12.96
C ILE A 225 20.70 11.32 -12.55
N LYS A 226 20.90 11.81 -11.32
CA LYS A 226 22.17 11.75 -10.60
C LYS A 226 22.02 10.89 -9.36
N ALA A 227 22.96 10.01 -9.13
CA ALA A 227 23.00 9.10 -7.98
C ALA A 227 24.46 8.87 -7.56
N GLU A 228 24.63 8.20 -6.44
CA GLU A 228 25.91 7.60 -6.05
C GLU A 228 25.72 6.09 -6.01
N ASP A 229 26.61 5.36 -6.68
CA ASP A 229 26.73 3.92 -6.46
C ASP A 229 27.62 3.71 -5.23
N THR A 230 26.98 3.42 -4.10
CA THR A 230 27.68 3.30 -2.80
C THR A 230 28.52 2.03 -2.67
N LEU A 231 28.30 1.02 -3.52
CA LEU A 231 29.15 -0.17 -3.57
C LEU A 231 30.44 0.07 -4.37
N LEU A 232 30.33 0.86 -5.43
CA LEU A 232 31.48 1.25 -6.23
C LEU A 232 32.17 2.52 -5.74
N GLY A 233 31.55 3.24 -4.78
CA GLY A 233 32.07 4.48 -4.20
C GLY A 233 32.23 5.61 -5.23
N ARG A 234 31.36 5.69 -6.24
CA ARG A 234 31.47 6.69 -7.32
C ARG A 234 30.13 7.30 -7.71
N PRO A 235 30.14 8.57 -8.17
CA PRO A 235 28.95 9.20 -8.72
C PRO A 235 28.51 8.52 -10.02
N LEU A 236 27.19 8.49 -10.21
CA LEU A 236 26.52 7.94 -11.39
C LEU A 236 25.62 9.01 -12.00
N LYS A 237 25.72 9.18 -13.31
CA LYS A 237 24.79 9.96 -14.11
C LYS A 237 24.22 9.08 -15.21
N MET A 238 22.88 9.01 -15.32
CA MET A 238 22.22 8.13 -16.26
C MET A 238 21.03 8.83 -16.90
N THR A 239 20.81 8.58 -18.19
CA THR A 239 19.61 9.02 -18.91
C THR A 239 18.68 7.83 -19.10
N LEU A 240 17.43 8.02 -18.71
CA LEU A 240 16.36 7.04 -18.69
C LEU A 240 15.23 7.48 -19.62
N ASP A 241 14.51 6.53 -20.19
CA ASP A 241 13.25 6.82 -20.88
C ASP A 241 12.09 6.96 -19.87
N MET A 242 12.20 6.33 -18.69
CA MET A 242 11.19 6.41 -17.64
C MET A 242 11.80 6.21 -16.24
N LEU A 243 11.35 7.00 -15.26
CA LEU A 243 11.66 6.84 -13.85
C LEU A 243 10.38 6.52 -13.07
N VAL A 244 10.38 5.40 -12.36
CA VAL A 244 9.26 4.93 -11.53
C VAL A 244 9.58 5.14 -10.06
N LEU A 245 8.78 5.94 -9.38
CA LEU A 245 8.90 6.22 -7.95
C LEU A 245 8.09 5.19 -7.15
N ILE A 246 8.76 4.33 -6.39
CA ILE A 246 8.10 3.37 -5.52
C ILE A 246 7.66 4.09 -4.25
N VAL A 247 6.41 4.56 -4.27
CA VAL A 247 5.84 5.38 -3.19
C VAL A 247 5.49 4.55 -1.96
N GLY A 248 5.73 5.13 -0.80
CA GLY A 248 5.51 4.49 0.49
C GLY A 248 4.07 4.53 0.96
N MET A 249 3.75 3.72 1.96
CA MET A 249 2.51 3.75 2.73
C MET A 249 2.59 4.85 3.79
N GLN A 250 1.57 5.68 3.85
CA GLN A 250 1.35 6.69 4.89
C GLN A 250 0.11 6.31 5.70
N ALA A 251 0.01 6.84 6.90
CA ALA A 251 -1.21 6.72 7.67
C ALA A 251 -2.40 7.29 6.90
N GLY A 252 -3.54 6.62 6.98
CA GLY A 252 -4.76 7.09 6.31
C GLY A 252 -5.18 8.48 6.79
N SER A 253 -5.60 9.34 5.88
CA SER A 253 -6.05 10.71 6.18
C SER A 253 -7.21 10.77 7.18
N GLY A 254 -8.07 9.74 7.19
CA GLY A 254 -9.17 9.59 8.14
C GLY A 254 -8.75 9.31 9.59
N ASN A 255 -7.51 8.82 9.82
CA ASN A 255 -7.05 8.48 11.17
C ASN A 255 -7.09 9.69 12.13
N THR A 256 -6.76 10.88 11.62
CA THR A 256 -6.80 12.12 12.42
C THR A 256 -8.22 12.46 12.87
N ALA A 257 -9.23 12.24 12.04
CA ALA A 257 -10.62 12.44 12.39
C ALA A 257 -11.06 11.45 13.51
N PHE A 258 -10.72 10.18 13.36
CA PHE A 258 -11.01 9.15 14.36
C PHE A 258 -10.37 9.43 15.73
N ALA A 259 -9.18 10.04 15.75
CA ALA A 259 -8.47 10.38 16.97
C ALA A 259 -9.05 11.62 17.68
N ARG A 260 -9.59 12.62 16.96
CA ARG A 260 -10.05 13.90 17.54
C ARG A 260 -11.19 13.73 18.52
N GLU A 261 -12.20 12.95 18.18
CA GLU A 261 -13.44 12.85 18.95
C GLU A 261 -13.62 11.48 19.60
N GLY A 262 -12.96 10.44 19.09
CA GLY A 262 -13.21 9.05 19.44
C GLY A 262 -12.40 8.51 20.62
N LYS A 263 -11.58 9.30 21.29
CA LYS A 263 -10.60 8.82 22.31
C LYS A 263 -9.63 7.76 21.77
N LEU A 264 -9.49 7.66 20.46
CA LEU A 264 -8.50 6.81 19.79
C LEU A 264 -7.18 7.57 19.68
N SER A 265 -6.08 6.87 19.87
CA SER A 265 -4.75 7.47 19.85
C SER A 265 -4.03 7.19 18.51
N LEU A 266 -3.16 8.11 18.11
CA LEU A 266 -2.24 7.93 16.99
C LEU A 266 -0.84 7.61 17.50
N ALA A 267 -0.16 6.72 16.79
CA ALA A 267 1.28 6.52 16.91
C ALA A 267 2.03 7.74 16.31
N PRO A 268 3.32 7.93 16.63
CA PRO A 268 4.10 9.07 16.13
C PRO A 268 4.16 9.19 14.60
N ASN A 269 3.94 8.10 13.88
CA ASN A 269 3.89 8.04 12.42
C ASN A 269 2.47 8.25 11.83
N GLY A 270 1.49 8.62 12.66
CA GLY A 270 0.11 8.90 12.28
C GLY A 270 -0.80 7.68 12.10
N PHE A 271 -0.27 6.45 12.16
CA PHE A 271 -1.10 5.25 12.18
C PHE A 271 -1.84 5.13 13.50
N MET A 272 -2.93 4.34 13.54
CA MET A 272 -3.67 4.13 14.79
C MET A 272 -2.80 3.38 15.81
N ALA A 273 -2.74 3.91 17.03
CA ALA A 273 -1.99 3.27 18.10
C ALA A 273 -2.78 2.11 18.69
N VAL A 274 -2.15 0.95 18.77
CA VAL A 274 -2.73 -0.25 19.36
C VAL A 274 -2.62 -0.20 20.90
N LYS A 275 -3.47 -0.96 21.59
CA LYS A 275 -3.51 -1.04 23.05
C LYS A 275 -2.19 -1.60 23.63
N ASP A 276 -1.70 -2.66 23.01
CA ASP A 276 -0.44 -3.30 23.36
C ASP A 276 0.17 -3.92 22.09
N PRO A 277 1.46 -3.68 21.80
CA PRO A 277 2.06 -4.15 20.54
C PRO A 277 2.28 -5.68 20.49
N PHE A 278 2.20 -6.37 21.59
CA PHE A 278 2.45 -7.81 21.67
C PHE A 278 1.18 -8.63 21.83
N GLN A 279 0.32 -8.26 22.76
CA GLN A 279 -0.90 -9.03 23.09
C GLN A 279 -2.20 -8.36 22.67
N GLY A 280 -2.18 -7.04 22.46
CA GLY A 280 -3.34 -6.24 22.09
C GLY A 280 -3.18 -5.50 20.75
N ASN A 281 -2.47 -6.08 19.79
CA ASN A 281 -2.14 -5.44 18.52
C ASN A 281 -3.31 -5.25 17.55
N THR A 282 -4.47 -5.82 17.85
CA THR A 282 -5.75 -5.60 17.15
C THR A 282 -6.78 -4.86 18.02
N GLU A 283 -6.41 -4.42 19.20
CA GLU A 283 -7.30 -3.70 20.12
C GLU A 283 -6.93 -2.21 20.18
N SER A 284 -7.94 -1.35 20.32
CA SER A 284 -7.72 0.06 20.63
C SER A 284 -7.74 0.30 22.15
N GLN A 285 -7.44 1.55 22.58
CA GLN A 285 -7.63 1.97 23.97
C GLN A 285 -9.10 2.13 24.34
N LEU A 286 -10.00 2.21 23.36
CA LEU A 286 -11.44 2.35 23.57
C LEU A 286 -12.10 0.96 23.50
N ALA A 287 -12.79 0.58 24.57
CA ALA A 287 -13.52 -0.70 24.61
C ALA A 287 -14.55 -0.78 23.47
N GLY A 288 -14.68 -1.96 22.85
CA GLY A 288 -15.55 -2.19 21.71
C GLY A 288 -14.99 -1.72 20.35
N VAL A 289 -13.76 -1.14 20.30
CA VAL A 289 -13.13 -0.72 19.05
C VAL A 289 -11.85 -1.52 18.80
N PHE A 290 -11.79 -2.12 17.61
CA PHE A 290 -10.70 -3.01 17.17
C PHE A 290 -10.10 -2.53 15.86
N TYR A 291 -8.92 -3.02 15.53
CA TYR A 291 -8.17 -2.67 14.32
C TYR A 291 -7.84 -3.90 13.48
N ALA A 292 -7.87 -3.74 12.15
CA ALA A 292 -7.43 -4.78 11.23
C ALA A 292 -6.70 -4.19 10.01
N GLY A 293 -5.58 -4.82 9.66
CA GLY A 293 -4.81 -4.46 8.48
C GLY A 293 -3.98 -3.20 8.60
N ALA A 294 -3.73 -2.53 7.48
CA ALA A 294 -2.74 -1.46 7.39
C ALA A 294 -3.15 -0.13 8.06
N VAL A 295 -4.21 -0.10 8.83
CA VAL A 295 -4.62 1.08 9.62
C VAL A 295 -3.68 1.35 10.79
N THR A 296 -2.98 0.33 11.30
CA THR A 296 -2.04 0.45 12.44
C THR A 296 -0.57 0.51 12.03
N ALA A 297 -0.21 -0.03 10.88
CA ALA A 297 1.14 0.00 10.31
C ALA A 297 1.13 -0.53 8.87
N PRO A 298 2.20 -0.32 8.08
CA PRO A 298 2.36 -0.98 6.78
C PRO A 298 2.35 -2.51 6.91
N LYS A 299 1.49 -3.16 6.11
CA LYS A 299 1.27 -4.61 6.10
C LYS A 299 1.01 -5.14 4.71
N ASN A 300 1.34 -6.40 4.48
CA ASN A 300 0.93 -7.13 3.29
C ASN A 300 -0.51 -7.68 3.44
N ILE A 301 -1.04 -8.29 2.37
CA ILE A 301 -2.41 -8.81 2.34
C ILE A 301 -2.59 -9.96 3.34
N GLY A 302 -1.65 -10.91 3.40
CA GLY A 302 -1.74 -12.05 4.33
C GLY A 302 -1.78 -11.61 5.80
N GLU A 303 -0.93 -10.67 6.18
CA GLU A 303 -0.94 -10.07 7.52
C GLU A 303 -2.27 -9.37 7.82
N SER A 304 -2.79 -8.61 6.85
CA SER A 304 -4.07 -7.91 7.00
C SER A 304 -5.25 -8.87 7.17
N LEU A 305 -5.25 -10.00 6.46
CA LEU A 305 -6.27 -11.05 6.59
C LEU A 305 -6.19 -11.75 7.96
N ASN A 306 -4.97 -12.07 8.44
CA ASN A 306 -4.78 -12.68 9.76
C ASN A 306 -5.25 -11.76 10.89
N GLU A 307 -4.92 -10.46 10.80
CA GLU A 307 -5.43 -9.49 11.78
C GLU A 307 -6.95 -9.32 11.70
N ALA A 308 -7.54 -9.38 10.51
CA ALA A 308 -8.98 -9.31 10.36
C ALA A 308 -9.70 -10.46 11.09
N VAL A 309 -9.15 -11.68 11.03
CA VAL A 309 -9.66 -12.83 11.78
C VAL A 309 -9.47 -12.63 13.29
N THR A 310 -8.31 -12.14 13.72
CA THR A 310 -8.01 -11.89 15.12
C THR A 310 -8.91 -10.80 15.70
N ALA A 311 -9.05 -9.67 15.01
CA ALA A 311 -9.92 -8.57 15.42
C ALA A 311 -11.40 -9.00 15.53
N ALA A 312 -11.86 -9.81 14.56
CA ALA A 312 -13.22 -10.36 14.60
C ALA A 312 -13.48 -11.27 15.81
N ARG A 313 -12.52 -12.14 16.14
CA ARG A 313 -12.61 -12.99 17.33
C ARG A 313 -12.63 -12.16 18.62
N LYS A 314 -11.76 -11.16 18.73
CA LYS A 314 -11.72 -10.25 19.88
C LYS A 314 -13.01 -9.44 20.00
N ALA A 315 -13.58 -8.99 18.88
CA ALA A 315 -14.87 -8.33 18.87
C ALA A 315 -16.01 -9.27 19.31
N ALA A 316 -16.02 -10.52 18.86
CA ALA A 316 -17.01 -11.52 19.27
C ALA A 316 -16.89 -11.87 20.77
N GLU A 317 -15.67 -12.02 21.31
CA GLU A 317 -15.42 -12.18 22.75
C GLU A 317 -15.99 -11.00 23.54
N TYR A 318 -15.74 -9.78 23.08
CA TYR A 318 -16.30 -8.56 23.70
C TYR A 318 -17.83 -8.54 23.68
N LEU A 319 -18.44 -8.84 22.53
CA LEU A 319 -19.91 -8.89 22.37
C LEU A 319 -20.58 -9.94 23.27
N SER A 320 -19.91 -11.09 23.51
CA SER A 320 -20.44 -12.14 24.38
C SER A 320 -20.38 -11.78 25.86
N ALA A 321 -19.66 -10.73 26.23
CA ALA A 321 -19.54 -10.24 27.61
C ALA A 321 -20.45 -9.04 27.92
N LEU A 322 -21.19 -8.53 26.92
CA LEU A 322 -22.22 -7.51 27.07
C LEU A 322 -23.54 -8.11 27.52
#